data_bc4b5b913e37d3595e6e12da86af49aa
#
_entry.id   bc4b5b913e37d3595e6e12da86af49aa
#
_cell.length_a   1.000
_cell.length_b   1.000
_cell.length_c   1.000
_cell.angle_alpha   90.00
_cell.angle_beta   90.00
_cell.angle_gamma   90.00
#
_symmetry.space_group_name_H-M   'P 1'
#
loop_
_entity.id
_entity.type
_entity.pdbx_description
1 polymer ?
#
loop_
_entity_poly.entity_id
_entity_poly.type
_entity_poly.pdbx_seq_one_letter_code
_entity_poly.pdbx_strand_id
1 'polypeptide(L)'
;MVTLLDSRQLTGADRRPAAVVARLQAGMSSRVRLREPTAPVQVRLDAWQLSDLPVLRADVVGPLVVSRRRVPADTPPVLSLYVQERGTGQHEQGGRRRALPPGTLTVTDVSSPYDFCWGGTEGAGSALQVPVARLGLPMDVVRRAAPHAVDSPLYELVRTHVAQVTRDAERLAADPGWPALSVATVELVRALVFSAAGAGGTVPGEGLLPRIRTWVGQHLTDPDLDAARIAAEHAISVRQLYRLCSAAGFSLEQWVIDQRLEGARAELARPGDRPIAAVARSWGFGDPSHFSRRFRTAFGTTPREWRAQAGRHRVTAERASRGREARSAVTRRR
;
A
#
# COMPACT_ATOMS: atom_id res chain seq x y z
N MET A 1 -6.06 -6.08 15.29
CA MET A 1 -5.66 -4.75 15.78
C MET A 1 -4.43 -4.87 16.66
N VAL A 2 -3.46 -3.97 16.50
CA VAL A 2 -2.31 -3.79 17.39
C VAL A 2 -2.29 -2.33 17.80
N THR A 3 -2.37 -2.05 19.11
CA THR A 3 -2.14 -0.70 19.63
C THR A 3 -0.63 -0.49 19.73
N LEU A 4 -0.10 0.37 18.87
CA LEU A 4 1.33 0.70 18.84
C LEU A 4 1.74 1.63 19.98
N LEU A 5 0.82 2.53 20.36
CA LEU A 5 1.00 3.45 21.48
C LEU A 5 -0.37 3.89 22.02
N ASP A 6 -0.55 3.86 23.33
CA ASP A 6 -1.60 4.61 24.04
C ASP A 6 -0.96 5.33 25.23
N SER A 7 -0.71 6.62 25.06
CA SER A 7 -0.03 7.43 26.08
C SER A 7 -0.85 7.62 27.37
N ARG A 8 -2.16 7.34 27.33
CA ARG A 8 -3.03 7.38 28.53
C ARG A 8 -2.73 6.25 29.50
N GLN A 9 -2.15 5.13 28.99
CA GLN A 9 -1.74 3.98 29.79
C GLN A 9 -0.34 4.14 30.38
N LEU A 10 0.41 5.17 29.99
CA LEU A 10 1.73 5.46 30.53
C LEU A 10 1.63 6.08 31.92
N THR A 11 2.63 5.87 32.76
CA THR A 11 2.70 6.38 34.14
C THR A 11 4.00 7.09 34.43
N GLY A 12 4.01 7.94 35.45
CA GLY A 12 5.22 8.63 35.91
C GLY A 12 5.95 9.40 34.85
N ALA A 13 7.25 9.19 34.72
CA ALA A 13 8.13 9.89 33.78
C ALA A 13 7.77 9.62 32.31
N ASP A 14 7.18 8.47 31.99
CA ASP A 14 6.79 8.08 30.64
C ASP A 14 5.64 8.90 30.07
N ARG A 15 4.83 9.57 30.90
CA ARG A 15 3.78 10.52 30.49
C ARG A 15 4.32 11.88 30.05
N ARG A 16 5.59 12.16 30.30
CA ARG A 16 6.16 13.45 29.89
C ARG A 16 6.11 13.58 28.38
N PRO A 17 5.82 14.79 27.85
CA PRO A 17 5.68 15.00 26.40
C PRO A 17 6.86 14.46 25.58
N ALA A 18 8.09 14.69 26.04
CA ALA A 18 9.30 14.19 25.39
C ALA A 18 9.36 12.65 25.32
N ALA A 19 8.94 11.96 26.39
CA ALA A 19 8.92 10.50 26.44
C ALA A 19 7.85 9.92 25.50
N VAL A 20 6.66 10.52 25.45
CA VAL A 20 5.59 10.15 24.50
C VAL A 20 6.07 10.29 23.05
N VAL A 21 6.72 11.43 22.73
CA VAL A 21 7.28 11.67 21.39
C VAL A 21 8.39 10.65 21.06
N ALA A 22 9.26 10.33 21.99
CA ALA A 22 10.33 9.35 21.79
C ALA A 22 9.76 7.93 21.51
N ARG A 23 8.71 7.53 22.25
CA ARG A 23 8.01 6.24 22.00
C ARG A 23 7.31 6.23 20.64
N LEU A 24 6.63 7.30 20.28
CA LEU A 24 5.98 7.42 18.97
C LEU A 24 7.04 7.38 17.85
N GLN A 25 8.16 8.05 18.03
CA GLN A 25 9.29 8.05 17.09
C GLN A 25 9.87 6.65 16.88
N ALA A 26 9.95 5.81 17.90
CA ALA A 26 10.47 4.45 17.81
C ALA A 26 9.63 3.55 16.88
N GLY A 27 8.32 3.82 16.76
CA GLY A 27 7.39 3.09 15.90
C GLY A 27 7.21 3.70 14.50
N MET A 28 7.84 4.84 14.21
CA MET A 28 7.64 5.58 12.97
C MET A 28 8.95 5.85 12.22
N SER A 29 8.92 5.66 10.91
CA SER A 29 10.04 6.04 10.03
C SER A 29 10.13 7.56 9.78
N SER A 30 9.08 8.31 10.10
CA SER A 30 9.02 9.77 10.00
C SER A 30 9.43 10.41 11.32
N ARG A 31 10.07 11.57 11.26
CA ARG A 31 10.47 12.31 12.47
C ARG A 31 9.24 12.92 13.14
N VAL A 32 9.09 12.67 14.44
CA VAL A 32 8.02 13.21 15.26
C VAL A 32 8.58 14.27 16.19
N ARG A 33 7.89 15.39 16.31
CA ARG A 33 8.26 16.47 17.22
C ARG A 33 7.03 17.21 17.74
N LEU A 34 7.16 17.86 18.86
CA LEU A 34 6.20 18.85 19.32
C LEU A 34 6.55 20.23 18.74
N ARG A 35 5.54 21.01 18.37
CA ARG A 35 5.73 22.44 18.04
C ARG A 35 6.15 23.22 19.27
N GLU A 36 5.55 22.89 20.40
CA GLU A 36 5.83 23.44 21.73
C GLU A 36 6.32 22.32 22.66
N PRO A 37 7.60 22.30 23.06
CA PRO A 37 8.21 21.16 23.74
C PRO A 37 7.57 20.81 25.10
N THR A 38 6.98 21.79 25.78
CA THR A 38 6.34 21.61 27.10
C THR A 38 4.85 21.40 27.04
N ALA A 39 4.22 21.54 25.87
CA ALA A 39 2.79 21.38 25.72
C ALA A 39 2.37 19.95 26.08
N PRO A 40 1.24 19.77 26.74
CA PRO A 40 0.69 18.43 27.01
C PRO A 40 0.39 17.73 25.69
N VAL A 41 0.74 16.45 25.63
CA VAL A 41 0.47 15.61 24.47
C VAL A 41 -0.12 14.29 24.91
N GLN A 42 -1.18 13.87 24.22
CA GLN A 42 -1.71 12.51 24.31
C GLN A 42 -1.80 11.95 22.90
N VAL A 43 -1.40 10.69 22.76
CA VAL A 43 -1.43 9.99 21.47
C VAL A 43 -1.95 8.59 21.70
N ARG A 44 -2.89 8.18 20.87
CA ARG A 44 -3.23 6.78 20.64
C ARG A 44 -2.98 6.48 19.17
N LEU A 45 -2.21 5.43 18.91
CA LEU A 45 -1.89 4.95 17.58
C LEU A 45 -2.24 3.46 17.50
N ASP A 46 -3.22 3.15 16.69
CA ASP A 46 -3.65 1.79 16.40
C ASP A 46 -3.27 1.41 14.96
N ALA A 47 -2.94 0.14 14.75
CA ALA A 47 -2.58 -0.41 13.44
C ALA A 47 -3.33 -1.71 13.15
N TRP A 48 -3.72 -1.87 11.89
CA TRP A 48 -4.28 -3.10 11.33
C TRP A 48 -3.50 -3.49 10.09
N GLN A 49 -3.27 -4.77 9.91
CA GLN A 49 -2.71 -5.30 8.68
C GLN A 49 -3.84 -5.93 7.88
N LEU A 50 -4.29 -5.26 6.83
CA LEU A 50 -5.27 -5.75 5.89
C LEU A 50 -4.55 -6.38 4.68
N SER A 51 -4.12 -7.63 4.80
CA SER A 51 -3.21 -8.29 3.86
C SER A 51 -1.91 -7.49 3.72
N ASP A 52 -1.66 -6.87 2.58
CA ASP A 52 -0.51 -6.02 2.30
C ASP A 52 -0.84 -4.51 2.31
N LEU A 53 -2.04 -4.15 2.77
CA LEU A 53 -2.49 -2.77 2.92
C LEU A 53 -2.56 -2.39 4.41
N PRO A 54 -1.51 -1.78 4.98
CA PRO A 54 -1.55 -1.32 6.36
C PRO A 54 -2.57 -0.19 6.54
N VAL A 55 -3.30 -0.25 7.65
CA VAL A 55 -4.17 0.84 8.12
C VAL A 55 -3.63 1.34 9.45
N LEU A 56 -3.50 2.64 9.57
CA LEU A 56 -3.08 3.34 10.78
C LEU A 56 -4.19 4.29 11.20
N ARG A 57 -4.47 4.37 12.49
CA ARG A 57 -5.37 5.37 13.07
C ARG A 57 -4.63 6.09 14.20
N ALA A 58 -4.67 7.40 14.16
CA ALA A 58 -4.09 8.26 15.17
C ALA A 58 -5.17 9.14 15.80
N ASP A 59 -5.22 9.14 17.12
CA ASP A 59 -5.90 10.12 17.96
C ASP A 59 -4.82 10.93 18.69
N VAL A 60 -4.85 12.25 18.53
CA VAL A 60 -3.82 13.14 19.06
C VAL A 60 -4.46 14.31 19.78
N VAL A 61 -3.96 14.59 20.99
CA VAL A 61 -4.18 15.83 21.70
C VAL A 61 -2.84 16.54 21.85
N GLY A 62 -2.76 17.79 21.44
CA GLY A 62 -1.56 18.62 21.52
C GLY A 62 -0.89 18.90 20.16
N PRO A 63 0.13 19.78 20.17
CA PRO A 63 0.74 20.35 18.97
C PRO A 63 1.78 19.41 18.34
N LEU A 64 1.37 18.21 17.92
CA LEU A 64 2.24 17.20 17.32
C LEU A 64 2.50 17.48 15.84
N VAL A 65 3.74 17.35 15.42
CA VAL A 65 4.16 17.45 14.02
C VAL A 65 4.88 16.17 13.62
N VAL A 66 4.47 15.60 12.52
CA VAL A 66 5.14 14.47 11.85
C VAL A 66 5.81 14.98 10.59
N SER A 67 7.12 14.82 10.51
CA SER A 67 7.93 15.32 9.40
C SER A 67 8.76 14.21 8.79
N ARG A 68 8.86 14.18 7.48
CA ARG A 68 9.81 13.32 6.77
C ARG A 68 10.63 14.18 5.82
N ARG A 69 11.86 14.54 6.24
CA ARG A 69 12.74 15.40 5.44
C ARG A 69 13.82 14.64 4.69
N ARG A 70 14.18 13.46 5.18
CA ARG A 70 15.14 12.55 4.54
C ARG A 70 14.51 11.19 4.43
N VAL A 71 14.56 10.62 3.24
CA VAL A 71 14.07 9.28 2.94
C VAL A 71 15.27 8.46 2.48
N PRO A 72 15.58 7.31 3.10
CA PRO A 72 16.59 6.40 2.60
C PRO A 72 16.28 5.98 1.17
N ALA A 73 17.31 5.84 0.32
CA ALA A 73 17.14 5.55 -1.09
C ALA A 73 16.51 4.17 -1.37
N ASP A 74 16.65 3.24 -0.44
CA ASP A 74 16.12 1.88 -0.46
C ASP A 74 14.70 1.75 0.12
N THR A 75 14.09 2.87 0.58
CA THR A 75 12.73 2.85 1.13
C THR A 75 11.73 2.51 0.04
N PRO A 76 10.95 1.42 0.16
CA PRO A 76 9.91 1.10 -0.80
C PRO A 76 8.90 2.24 -0.92
N PRO A 77 8.51 2.66 -2.14
CA PRO A 77 7.54 3.73 -2.31
C PRO A 77 6.16 3.31 -1.82
N VAL A 78 5.56 4.15 -0.98
CA VAL A 78 4.22 3.94 -0.43
C VAL A 78 3.40 5.22 -0.60
N LEU A 79 2.17 5.07 -1.04
CA LEU A 79 1.17 6.12 -1.09
C LEU A 79 0.26 6.00 0.13
N SER A 80 0.18 7.06 0.93
CA SER A 80 -0.72 7.14 2.09
C SER A 80 -1.96 7.92 1.73
N LEU A 81 -3.13 7.29 1.87
CA LEU A 81 -4.44 7.92 1.73
C LEU A 81 -4.96 8.19 3.14
N TYR A 82 -4.82 9.43 3.59
CA TYR A 82 -5.19 9.84 4.93
C TYR A 82 -6.52 10.59 4.93
N VAL A 83 -7.43 10.17 5.80
CA VAL A 83 -8.72 10.85 6.04
C VAL A 83 -8.68 11.54 7.40
N GLN A 84 -8.89 12.85 7.42
CA GLN A 84 -9.04 13.60 8.65
C GLN A 84 -10.44 13.32 9.23
N GLU A 85 -10.50 12.80 10.46
CA GLU A 85 -11.80 12.45 11.09
C GLU A 85 -12.30 13.55 12.03
N ARG A 86 -11.39 14.12 12.84
CA ARG A 86 -11.71 15.18 13.82
C ARG A 86 -10.59 16.21 13.85
N GLY A 87 -10.93 17.45 14.19
CA GLY A 87 -10.00 18.58 14.19
C GLY A 87 -9.58 18.96 12.78
N THR A 88 -8.75 19.99 12.67
CA THR A 88 -8.20 20.45 11.39
C THR A 88 -6.72 20.15 11.33
N GLY A 89 -6.31 19.30 10.38
CA GLY A 89 -4.90 19.03 10.08
C GLY A 89 -4.30 20.06 9.14
N GLN A 90 -2.98 20.04 9.03
CA GLN A 90 -2.23 20.74 7.99
C GLN A 90 -1.23 19.77 7.38
N HIS A 91 -1.19 19.75 6.06
CA HIS A 91 -0.27 18.91 5.29
C HIS A 91 0.53 19.77 4.33
N GLU A 92 1.82 19.48 4.22
CA GLU A 92 2.73 20.15 3.28
C GLU A 92 3.57 19.11 2.57
N GLN A 93 3.50 19.10 1.23
CA GLN A 93 4.35 18.27 0.37
C GLN A 93 4.58 18.99 -0.95
N GLY A 94 5.82 18.93 -1.48
CA GLY A 94 6.16 19.54 -2.76
C GLY A 94 5.96 21.07 -2.79
N GLY A 95 6.16 21.74 -1.65
CA GLY A 95 5.96 23.19 -1.50
C GLY A 95 4.49 23.64 -1.42
N ARG A 96 3.54 22.69 -1.44
CA ARG A 96 2.11 22.98 -1.30
C ARG A 96 1.65 22.68 0.12
N ARG A 97 1.11 23.70 0.77
CA ARG A 97 0.51 23.60 2.10
C ARG A 97 -1.01 23.63 2.00
N ARG A 98 -1.67 22.70 2.68
CA ARG A 98 -3.13 22.58 2.69
C ARG A 98 -3.65 22.39 4.11
N ALA A 99 -4.77 23.03 4.43
CA ALA A 99 -5.58 22.70 5.59
C ALA A 99 -6.44 21.47 5.25
N LEU A 100 -6.59 20.59 6.25
CA LEU A 100 -7.38 19.37 6.15
C LEU A 100 -8.50 19.42 7.19
N PRO A 101 -9.65 20.02 6.87
CA PRO A 101 -10.83 19.93 7.72
C PRO A 101 -11.35 18.48 7.83
N PRO A 102 -12.18 18.16 8.83
CA PRO A 102 -12.80 16.85 8.97
C PRO A 102 -13.49 16.40 7.67
N GLY A 103 -13.34 15.13 7.35
CA GLY A 103 -13.85 14.54 6.11
C GLY A 103 -12.93 14.69 4.89
N THR A 104 -11.82 15.41 4.99
CA THR A 104 -10.87 15.56 3.86
C THR A 104 -9.99 14.34 3.71
N LEU A 105 -9.88 13.83 2.48
CA LEU A 105 -8.86 12.86 2.08
C LEU A 105 -7.63 13.62 1.56
N THR A 106 -6.44 13.26 2.03
CA THR A 106 -5.19 13.67 1.42
C THR A 106 -4.37 12.48 0.94
N VAL A 107 -3.71 12.65 -0.18
CA VAL A 107 -2.85 11.65 -0.81
C VAL A 107 -1.41 12.11 -0.63
N THR A 108 -0.58 11.31 0.04
CA THR A 108 0.81 11.65 0.39
C THR A 108 1.76 10.58 -0.14
N ASP A 109 2.75 10.97 -0.94
CA ASP A 109 3.91 10.13 -1.21
C ASP A 109 4.82 10.11 0.03
N VAL A 110 4.73 9.04 0.84
CA VAL A 110 5.55 8.92 2.04
C VAL A 110 7.01 8.58 1.74
N SER A 111 7.37 8.33 0.48
CA SER A 111 8.74 8.19 0.00
C SER A 111 9.38 9.51 -0.43
N SER A 112 8.68 10.63 -0.27
CA SER A 112 9.18 11.99 -0.51
C SER A 112 9.07 12.83 0.77
N PRO A 113 9.78 13.96 0.87
CA PRO A 113 9.64 14.86 2.01
C PRO A 113 8.21 15.37 2.19
N TYR A 114 7.73 15.38 3.43
CA TYR A 114 6.45 15.98 3.81
C TYR A 114 6.46 16.44 5.27
N ASP A 115 5.56 17.36 5.60
CA ASP A 115 5.20 17.72 6.95
C ASP A 115 3.69 17.55 7.15
N PHE A 116 3.29 16.99 8.28
CA PHE A 116 1.91 16.88 8.71
C PHE A 116 1.79 17.32 10.17
N CYS A 117 0.77 18.11 10.48
CA CYS A 117 0.46 18.44 11.87
C CYS A 117 -1.05 18.51 12.09
N TRP A 118 -1.47 18.15 13.29
CA TRP A 118 -2.80 18.45 13.77
C TRP A 118 -2.81 19.91 14.24
N GLY A 119 -3.58 20.75 13.55
CA GLY A 119 -3.53 22.21 13.67
C GLY A 119 -4.18 22.80 14.93
N GLY A 120 -4.78 21.95 15.77
CA GLY A 120 -5.52 22.36 16.94
C GLY A 120 -5.05 21.68 18.23
N THR A 121 -5.90 21.74 19.26
CA THR A 121 -5.69 21.07 20.53
C THR A 121 -5.91 19.55 20.44
N GLU A 122 -6.76 19.11 19.52
CA GLU A 122 -7.04 17.71 19.28
C GLU A 122 -7.28 17.41 17.80
N GLY A 123 -7.03 16.17 17.40
CA GLY A 123 -7.30 15.69 16.07
C GLY A 123 -7.27 14.17 15.98
N ALA A 124 -8.02 13.63 15.04
CA ALA A 124 -7.99 12.21 14.72
C ALA A 124 -8.04 12.00 13.22
N GLY A 125 -7.45 10.91 12.77
CA GLY A 125 -7.55 10.50 11.39
C GLY A 125 -6.98 9.12 11.16
N SER A 126 -7.32 8.58 10.01
CA SER A 126 -6.92 7.24 9.61
C SER A 126 -6.23 7.26 8.25
N ALA A 127 -5.24 6.42 8.08
CA ALA A 127 -4.48 6.28 6.85
C ALA A 127 -4.55 4.85 6.34
N LEU A 128 -4.91 4.68 5.08
CA LEU A 128 -4.68 3.47 4.32
C LEU A 128 -3.36 3.63 3.54
N GLN A 129 -2.45 2.68 3.68
CA GLN A 129 -1.18 2.70 2.97
C GLN A 129 -1.20 1.71 1.80
N VAL A 130 -0.86 2.19 0.61
CA VAL A 130 -0.82 1.38 -0.61
C VAL A 130 0.61 1.39 -1.15
N PRO A 131 1.29 0.22 -1.21
CA PRO A 131 2.57 0.12 -1.89
C PRO A 131 2.44 0.54 -3.35
N VAL A 132 3.29 1.46 -3.83
CA VAL A 132 3.19 1.98 -5.22
C VAL A 132 3.38 0.87 -6.25
N ALA A 133 4.14 -0.16 -5.93
CA ALA A 133 4.26 -1.36 -6.77
C ALA A 133 2.91 -2.02 -7.08
N ARG A 134 1.93 -1.96 -6.15
CA ARG A 134 0.56 -2.47 -6.35
C ARG A 134 -0.23 -1.62 -7.34
N LEU A 135 0.05 -0.32 -7.41
CA LEU A 135 -0.61 0.57 -8.36
C LEU A 135 -0.13 0.34 -9.79
N GLY A 136 1.07 -0.22 -9.99
CA GLY A 136 1.66 -0.39 -11.31
C GLY A 136 1.86 0.94 -12.07
N LEU A 137 1.94 2.06 -11.35
CA LEU A 137 2.12 3.40 -11.90
C LEU A 137 3.55 3.89 -11.66
N PRO A 138 4.14 4.64 -12.61
CA PRO A 138 5.41 5.33 -12.39
C PRO A 138 5.32 6.35 -11.26
N MET A 139 6.41 6.49 -10.48
CA MET A 139 6.45 7.42 -9.35
C MET A 139 6.24 8.88 -9.73
N ASP A 140 6.70 9.28 -10.90
CA ASP A 140 6.48 10.63 -11.43
C ASP A 140 4.99 10.92 -11.69
N VAL A 141 4.22 9.93 -12.17
CA VAL A 141 2.74 10.02 -12.31
C VAL A 141 2.10 10.16 -10.93
N VAL A 142 2.50 9.33 -9.96
CA VAL A 142 1.98 9.40 -8.59
C VAL A 142 2.27 10.77 -7.96
N ARG A 143 3.50 11.28 -8.10
CA ARG A 143 3.92 12.58 -7.55
C ARG A 143 3.20 13.77 -8.20
N ARG A 144 2.94 13.70 -9.50
CA ARG A 144 2.14 14.73 -10.18
C ARG A 144 0.68 14.68 -9.75
N ALA A 145 0.11 13.49 -9.61
CA ALA A 145 -1.30 13.30 -9.28
C ALA A 145 -1.63 13.64 -7.82
N ALA A 146 -0.79 13.28 -6.87
CA ALA A 146 -1.07 13.40 -5.44
C ALA A 146 -1.55 14.81 -5.02
N PRO A 147 -0.94 15.92 -5.47
CA PRO A 147 -1.42 17.26 -5.15
C PRO A 147 -2.76 17.64 -5.80
N HIS A 148 -3.18 16.92 -6.83
CA HIS A 148 -4.38 17.18 -7.63
C HIS A 148 -5.49 16.15 -7.39
N ALA A 149 -5.33 15.24 -6.41
CA ALA A 149 -6.32 14.23 -6.11
C ALA A 149 -7.71 14.81 -5.85
N VAL A 150 -7.78 15.98 -5.19
CA VAL A 150 -9.04 16.69 -4.89
C VAL A 150 -9.75 17.22 -6.15
N ASP A 151 -9.02 17.42 -7.23
CA ASP A 151 -9.57 17.96 -8.48
C ASP A 151 -10.16 16.84 -9.38
N SER A 152 -9.96 15.57 -8.99
CA SER A 152 -10.50 14.42 -9.72
C SER A 152 -12.00 14.22 -9.45
N PRO A 153 -12.82 13.92 -10.47
CA PRO A 153 -14.22 13.53 -10.26
C PRO A 153 -14.38 12.25 -9.43
N LEU A 154 -13.32 11.43 -9.28
CA LEU A 154 -13.31 10.22 -8.47
C LEU A 154 -12.98 10.48 -6.99
N TYR A 155 -12.63 11.72 -6.64
CA TYR A 155 -12.17 12.04 -5.28
C TYR A 155 -13.17 11.63 -4.19
N GLU A 156 -14.44 12.04 -4.32
CA GLU A 156 -15.45 11.74 -3.31
C GLU A 156 -15.78 10.26 -3.19
N LEU A 157 -15.76 9.53 -4.30
CA LEU A 157 -15.94 8.08 -4.30
C LEU A 157 -14.80 7.40 -3.51
N VAL A 158 -13.55 7.73 -3.85
CA VAL A 158 -12.39 7.13 -3.19
C VAL A 158 -12.27 7.58 -1.74
N ARG A 159 -12.55 8.85 -1.43
CA ARG A 159 -12.60 9.38 -0.07
C ARG A 159 -13.57 8.58 0.80
N THR A 160 -14.80 8.37 0.31
CA THR A 160 -15.83 7.63 1.04
C THR A 160 -15.42 6.17 1.23
N HIS A 161 -14.89 5.53 0.19
CA HIS A 161 -14.39 4.16 0.26
C HIS A 161 -13.25 4.00 1.28
N VAL A 162 -12.23 4.86 1.23
CA VAL A 162 -11.10 4.82 2.16
C VAL A 162 -11.55 5.07 3.59
N ALA A 163 -12.44 6.06 3.81
CA ALA A 163 -13.02 6.34 5.12
C ALA A 163 -13.77 5.12 5.69
N GLN A 164 -14.49 4.38 4.85
CA GLN A 164 -15.20 3.17 5.28
C GLN A 164 -14.24 2.02 5.58
N VAL A 165 -13.26 1.76 4.70
CA VAL A 165 -12.26 0.71 4.91
C VAL A 165 -11.46 0.95 6.18
N THR A 166 -11.03 2.18 6.45
CA THR A 166 -10.25 2.50 7.64
C THR A 166 -11.10 2.45 8.91
N ARG A 167 -12.37 2.81 8.86
CA ARG A 167 -13.31 2.71 9.99
C ARG A 167 -13.58 1.28 10.38
N ASP A 168 -13.80 0.41 9.39
CA ASP A 168 -14.16 -1.00 9.60
C ASP A 168 -12.95 -1.95 9.55
N ALA A 169 -11.73 -1.43 9.64
CA ALA A 169 -10.49 -2.18 9.45
C ALA A 169 -10.40 -3.46 10.29
N GLU A 170 -10.89 -3.43 11.54
CA GLU A 170 -10.89 -4.59 12.41
C GLU A 170 -11.83 -5.70 11.92
N ARG A 171 -13.03 -5.33 11.46
CA ARG A 171 -14.02 -6.26 10.92
C ARG A 171 -13.55 -6.83 9.57
N LEU A 172 -13.01 -5.99 8.72
CA LEU A 172 -12.52 -6.36 7.40
C LEU A 172 -11.29 -7.27 7.47
N ALA A 173 -10.42 -7.10 8.47
CA ALA A 173 -9.25 -7.96 8.64
C ALA A 173 -9.60 -9.44 8.85
N ALA A 174 -10.79 -9.74 9.35
CA ALA A 174 -11.28 -11.09 9.59
C ALA A 174 -12.24 -11.59 8.50
N ASP A 175 -12.63 -10.73 7.56
CA ASP A 175 -13.63 -11.05 6.53
C ASP A 175 -13.01 -11.85 5.38
N PRO A 176 -13.60 -13.00 4.97
CA PRO A 176 -13.11 -13.80 3.86
C PRO A 176 -13.18 -13.08 2.50
N GLY A 177 -14.02 -12.07 2.37
CA GLY A 177 -14.14 -11.23 1.16
C GLY A 177 -13.05 -10.18 1.02
N TRP A 178 -12.26 -9.95 2.09
CA TRP A 178 -11.22 -8.92 2.07
C TRP A 178 -10.22 -9.04 0.92
N PRO A 179 -9.70 -10.21 0.53
CA PRO A 179 -8.76 -10.32 -0.58
C PRO A 179 -9.30 -9.73 -1.89
N ALA A 180 -10.58 -9.93 -2.18
CA ALA A 180 -11.23 -9.34 -3.36
C ALA A 180 -11.42 -7.83 -3.19
N LEU A 181 -11.87 -7.38 -2.01
CA LEU A 181 -12.03 -5.96 -1.71
C LEU A 181 -10.70 -5.22 -1.75
N SER A 182 -9.59 -5.84 -1.31
CA SER A 182 -8.27 -5.22 -1.35
C SER A 182 -7.82 -4.94 -2.79
N VAL A 183 -8.11 -5.85 -3.73
CA VAL A 183 -7.85 -5.64 -5.15
C VAL A 183 -8.68 -4.46 -5.67
N ALA A 184 -9.98 -4.44 -5.40
CA ALA A 184 -10.86 -3.35 -5.79
C ALA A 184 -10.42 -2.00 -5.20
N THR A 185 -9.95 -1.99 -3.95
CA THR A 185 -9.40 -0.80 -3.28
C THR A 185 -8.18 -0.25 -4.01
N VAL A 186 -7.24 -1.11 -4.38
CA VAL A 186 -6.04 -0.72 -5.15
C VAL A 186 -6.44 -0.16 -6.52
N GLU A 187 -7.43 -0.76 -7.21
CA GLU A 187 -7.93 -0.28 -8.49
C GLU A 187 -8.61 1.09 -8.37
N LEU A 188 -9.39 1.32 -7.33
CA LEU A 188 -10.00 2.63 -7.06
C LEU A 188 -8.93 3.71 -6.81
N VAL A 189 -7.90 3.39 -6.03
CA VAL A 189 -6.77 4.32 -5.80
C VAL A 189 -6.00 4.57 -7.08
N ARG A 190 -5.76 3.54 -7.90
CA ARG A 190 -5.13 3.67 -9.21
C ARG A 190 -5.94 4.60 -10.12
N ALA A 191 -7.25 4.41 -10.19
CA ALA A 191 -8.14 5.24 -10.98
C ALA A 191 -8.12 6.72 -10.52
N LEU A 192 -8.12 6.96 -9.19
CA LEU A 192 -7.99 8.31 -8.65
C LEU A 192 -6.68 8.97 -9.08
N VAL A 193 -5.55 8.28 -8.89
CA VAL A 193 -4.21 8.79 -9.24
C VAL A 193 -4.15 9.09 -10.75
N PHE A 194 -4.66 8.18 -11.57
CA PHE A 194 -4.67 8.36 -13.01
C PHE A 194 -5.54 9.54 -13.46
N SER A 195 -6.75 9.67 -12.90
CA SER A 195 -7.65 10.77 -13.17
C SER A 195 -7.07 12.13 -12.74
N ALA A 196 -6.45 12.16 -11.55
CA ALA A 196 -5.82 13.37 -11.02
C ALA A 196 -4.57 13.80 -11.83
N ALA A 197 -3.82 12.85 -12.38
CA ALA A 197 -2.69 13.13 -13.27
C ALA A 197 -3.15 13.83 -14.57
N GLY A 198 -4.33 13.48 -15.09
CA GLY A 198 -4.93 14.14 -16.26
C GLY A 198 -5.47 15.54 -15.98
N ALA A 199 -5.90 15.83 -14.75
CA ALA A 199 -6.40 17.16 -14.37
C ALA A 199 -5.30 18.22 -14.28
N GLY A 200 -4.04 17.82 -14.14
CA GLY A 200 -2.86 18.71 -14.05
C GLY A 200 -2.30 19.22 -15.38
N GLY A 201 -2.97 18.97 -16.49
CA GLY A 201 -2.53 19.38 -17.83
C GLY A 201 -2.12 18.19 -18.71
N THR A 202 -2.69 18.14 -19.89
CA THR A 202 -2.46 17.08 -20.89
C THR A 202 -1.04 17.12 -21.44
N VAL A 203 -0.23 16.12 -21.09
CA VAL A 203 0.94 15.79 -21.90
C VAL A 203 0.51 14.64 -22.84
N PRO A 204 0.53 14.84 -24.18
CA PRO A 204 0.22 13.77 -25.12
C PRO A 204 1.21 12.61 -24.93
N GLY A 205 0.71 11.42 -24.61
CA GLY A 205 1.51 10.20 -24.40
C GLY A 205 1.50 9.62 -22.97
N GLU A 206 1.11 10.36 -21.94
CA GLU A 206 1.15 9.90 -20.55
C GLU A 206 0.03 8.90 -20.16
N GLY A 207 -1.07 8.84 -20.92
CA GLY A 207 -2.13 7.85 -20.71
C GLY A 207 -1.84 6.47 -21.29
N LEU A 208 -0.87 6.33 -22.17
CA LEU A 208 -0.64 5.11 -22.93
C LEU A 208 0.08 4.03 -22.11
N LEU A 209 1.12 4.37 -21.39
CA LEU A 209 1.89 3.38 -20.60
C LEU A 209 1.09 2.72 -19.45
N PRO A 210 0.28 3.42 -18.67
CA PRO A 210 -0.65 2.82 -17.73
C PRO A 210 -1.66 1.87 -18.40
N ARG A 211 -2.22 2.24 -19.54
CA ARG A 211 -3.10 1.37 -20.32
C ARG A 211 -2.40 0.10 -20.76
N ILE A 212 -1.17 0.24 -21.28
CA ILE A 212 -0.32 -0.91 -21.65
C ILE A 212 -0.11 -1.81 -20.43
N ARG A 213 0.26 -1.27 -19.27
CA ARG A 213 0.50 -2.06 -18.06
C ARG A 213 -0.76 -2.80 -17.59
N THR A 214 -1.91 -2.13 -17.59
CA THR A 214 -3.18 -2.75 -17.23
C THR A 214 -3.52 -3.89 -18.18
N TRP A 215 -3.43 -3.66 -19.47
CA TRP A 215 -3.71 -4.68 -20.48
C TRP A 215 -2.75 -5.87 -20.37
N VAL A 216 -1.44 -5.63 -20.27
CA VAL A 216 -0.43 -6.67 -20.06
C VAL A 216 -0.72 -7.45 -18.77
N GLY A 217 -1.11 -6.78 -17.67
CA GLY A 217 -1.46 -7.42 -16.41
C GLY A 217 -2.61 -8.44 -16.55
N GLN A 218 -3.58 -8.16 -17.45
CA GLN A 218 -4.71 -9.05 -17.75
C GLN A 218 -4.31 -10.22 -18.66
N HIS A 219 -3.19 -10.11 -19.39
CA HIS A 219 -2.73 -11.09 -20.37
C HIS A 219 -1.43 -11.81 -19.98
N LEU A 220 -0.98 -11.69 -18.73
CA LEU A 220 0.28 -12.28 -18.25
C LEU A 220 0.38 -13.81 -18.42
N THR A 221 -0.76 -14.49 -18.37
CA THR A 221 -0.85 -15.95 -18.54
C THR A 221 -0.90 -16.39 -19.99
N ASP A 222 -1.03 -15.45 -20.93
CA ASP A 222 -1.05 -15.74 -22.35
C ASP A 222 0.37 -16.11 -22.83
N PRO A 223 0.59 -17.29 -23.43
CA PRO A 223 1.90 -17.69 -23.91
C PRO A 223 2.39 -16.83 -25.09
N ASP A 224 1.47 -16.25 -25.87
CA ASP A 224 1.75 -15.45 -27.05
C ASP A 224 1.88 -13.95 -26.73
N LEU A 225 1.98 -13.59 -25.45
CA LEU A 225 2.20 -12.22 -25.03
C LEU A 225 3.63 -11.78 -25.37
N ASP A 226 3.74 -10.96 -26.41
CA ASP A 226 5.00 -10.36 -26.88
C ASP A 226 4.87 -8.83 -27.10
N ALA A 227 6.01 -8.19 -27.40
CA ALA A 227 6.05 -6.74 -27.64
C ALA A 227 5.25 -6.31 -28.88
N ALA A 228 5.16 -7.16 -29.91
CA ALA A 228 4.44 -6.85 -31.13
C ALA A 228 2.94 -6.82 -30.88
N ARG A 229 2.43 -7.79 -30.15
CA ARG A 229 1.00 -7.88 -29.76
C ARG A 229 0.61 -6.73 -28.83
N ILE A 230 1.43 -6.41 -27.84
CA ILE A 230 1.21 -5.26 -26.95
C ILE A 230 1.15 -3.96 -27.76
N ALA A 231 2.09 -3.77 -28.69
CA ALA A 231 2.13 -2.57 -29.53
C ALA A 231 0.91 -2.47 -30.46
N ALA A 232 0.51 -3.59 -31.08
CA ALA A 232 -0.65 -3.65 -31.96
C ALA A 232 -1.96 -3.31 -31.21
N GLU A 233 -2.17 -3.85 -30.02
CA GLU A 233 -3.35 -3.58 -29.18
C GLU A 233 -3.51 -2.09 -28.86
N HIS A 234 -2.39 -1.40 -28.71
CA HIS A 234 -2.38 0.03 -28.36
C HIS A 234 -2.16 0.97 -29.56
N ALA A 235 -2.23 0.44 -30.79
CA ALA A 235 -2.03 1.18 -32.04
C ALA A 235 -0.73 2.00 -32.06
N ILE A 236 0.37 1.41 -31.58
CA ILE A 236 1.71 2.02 -31.58
C ILE A 236 2.74 1.08 -32.22
N SER A 237 3.89 1.63 -32.61
CA SER A 237 5.01 0.79 -33.03
C SER A 237 5.74 0.13 -31.85
N VAL A 238 6.34 -1.04 -32.06
CA VAL A 238 7.20 -1.70 -31.06
C VAL A 238 8.31 -0.78 -30.57
N ARG A 239 8.91 0.01 -31.46
CA ARG A 239 9.92 1.02 -31.11
C ARG A 239 9.38 2.06 -30.14
N GLN A 240 8.14 2.52 -30.35
CA GLN A 240 7.50 3.47 -29.45
C GLN A 240 7.20 2.84 -28.10
N LEU A 241 6.76 1.57 -28.05
CA LEU A 241 6.55 0.80 -26.82
C LEU A 241 7.84 0.74 -25.98
N TYR A 242 8.96 0.33 -26.58
CA TYR A 242 10.25 0.27 -25.88
C TYR A 242 10.73 1.64 -25.41
N ARG A 243 10.53 2.69 -26.21
CA ARG A 243 10.85 4.07 -25.82
C ARG A 243 10.05 4.52 -24.61
N LEU A 244 8.76 4.21 -24.55
CA LEU A 244 7.90 4.52 -23.41
C LEU A 244 8.35 3.80 -22.14
N CYS A 245 8.67 2.50 -22.23
CA CYS A 245 9.17 1.72 -21.10
C CYS A 245 10.54 2.24 -20.62
N SER A 246 11.47 2.52 -21.54
CA SER A 246 12.79 3.06 -21.22
C SER A 246 12.71 4.46 -20.59
N ALA A 247 11.84 5.34 -21.11
CA ALA A 247 11.60 6.66 -20.53
C ALA A 247 11.01 6.59 -19.13
N ALA A 248 10.28 5.51 -18.81
CA ALA A 248 9.75 5.21 -17.49
C ALA A 248 10.74 4.40 -16.61
N GLY A 249 11.96 4.17 -17.07
CA GLY A 249 13.06 3.57 -16.29
C GLY A 249 13.00 2.05 -16.13
N PHE A 250 12.30 1.31 -17.01
CA PHE A 250 12.25 -0.15 -16.93
C PHE A 250 12.31 -0.84 -18.31
N SER A 251 12.71 -2.12 -18.31
CA SER A 251 12.63 -3.01 -19.47
C SER A 251 11.26 -3.70 -19.48
N LEU A 252 10.59 -3.69 -20.63
CA LEU A 252 9.29 -4.35 -20.81
C LEU A 252 9.38 -5.85 -20.48
N GLU A 253 10.36 -6.54 -21.02
CA GLU A 253 10.54 -7.99 -20.85
C GLU A 253 10.80 -8.33 -19.38
N GLN A 254 11.70 -7.58 -18.72
CA GLN A 254 11.99 -7.82 -17.31
C GLN A 254 10.76 -7.56 -16.46
N TRP A 255 10.01 -6.50 -16.72
CA TRP A 255 8.79 -6.20 -16.00
C TRP A 255 7.72 -7.30 -16.20
N VAL A 256 7.51 -7.81 -17.42
CA VAL A 256 6.56 -8.91 -17.67
C VAL A 256 7.00 -10.17 -16.91
N ILE A 257 8.30 -10.50 -16.93
CA ILE A 257 8.84 -11.63 -16.18
C ILE A 257 8.59 -11.47 -14.68
N ASP A 258 8.82 -10.30 -14.12
CA ASP A 258 8.63 -10.03 -12.69
C ASP A 258 7.16 -10.15 -12.29
N GLN A 259 6.23 -9.64 -13.13
CA GLN A 259 4.79 -9.79 -12.90
C GLN A 259 4.34 -11.26 -12.97
N ARG A 260 4.85 -12.03 -13.92
CA ARG A 260 4.59 -13.47 -14.03
C ARG A 260 5.12 -14.24 -12.83
N LEU A 261 6.30 -13.88 -12.33
CA LEU A 261 6.88 -14.49 -11.12
C LEU A 261 6.05 -14.18 -9.88
N GLU A 262 5.58 -12.94 -9.71
CA GLU A 262 4.68 -12.56 -8.60
C GLU A 262 3.35 -13.30 -8.66
N GLY A 263 2.73 -13.42 -9.83
CA GLY A 263 1.51 -14.20 -10.00
C GLY A 263 1.70 -15.68 -9.66
N ALA A 264 2.79 -16.28 -10.14
CA ALA A 264 3.15 -17.65 -9.81
C ALA A 264 3.43 -17.83 -8.30
N ARG A 265 4.08 -16.87 -7.66
CA ARG A 265 4.33 -16.85 -6.22
C ARG A 265 3.02 -16.85 -5.43
N ALA A 266 2.08 -16.01 -5.83
CA ALA A 266 0.76 -15.93 -5.19
C ALA A 266 -0.04 -17.24 -5.38
N GLU A 267 0.03 -17.86 -6.58
CA GLU A 267 -0.63 -19.15 -6.84
C GLU A 267 0.01 -20.27 -6.01
N LEU A 268 1.34 -20.34 -5.93
CA LEU A 268 2.06 -21.33 -5.13
C LEU A 268 1.79 -21.22 -3.62
N ALA A 269 1.41 -20.05 -3.13
CA ALA A 269 1.02 -19.85 -1.74
C ALA A 269 -0.39 -20.35 -1.42
N ARG A 270 -1.24 -20.55 -2.44
CA ARG A 270 -2.61 -21.09 -2.26
C ARG A 270 -2.59 -22.59 -1.95
N PRO A 271 -3.64 -23.14 -1.29
CA PRO A 271 -3.80 -24.57 -1.15
C PRO A 271 -3.93 -25.25 -2.53
N GLY A 272 -3.19 -26.32 -2.76
CA GLY A 272 -3.33 -27.12 -3.99
C GLY A 272 -2.06 -27.93 -4.28
N ASP A 273 -2.25 -29.01 -5.02
CA ASP A 273 -1.20 -29.97 -5.39
C ASP A 273 -0.72 -29.80 -6.85
N ARG A 274 -1.12 -28.70 -7.49
CA ARG A 274 -0.75 -28.46 -8.90
C ARG A 274 0.77 -28.50 -9.05
N PRO A 275 1.32 -29.31 -9.97
CA PRO A 275 2.77 -29.41 -10.16
C PRO A 275 3.42 -28.05 -10.42
N ILE A 276 4.60 -27.79 -9.85
CA ILE A 276 5.31 -26.53 -10.04
C ILE A 276 5.55 -26.23 -11.53
N ALA A 277 5.86 -27.27 -12.31
CA ALA A 277 6.00 -27.14 -13.76
C ALA A 277 4.70 -26.74 -14.47
N ALA A 278 3.54 -27.14 -13.95
CA ALA A 278 2.25 -26.72 -14.49
C ALA A 278 1.94 -25.27 -14.12
N VAL A 279 2.28 -24.83 -12.90
CA VAL A 279 2.18 -23.42 -12.50
C VAL A 279 3.13 -22.56 -13.35
N ALA A 280 4.39 -22.98 -13.56
CA ALA A 280 5.32 -22.25 -14.41
C ALA A 280 4.74 -22.03 -15.82
N ARG A 281 4.19 -23.10 -16.45
CA ARG A 281 3.59 -23.01 -17.78
C ARG A 281 2.37 -22.11 -17.84
N SER A 282 1.49 -22.14 -16.82
CA SER A 282 0.32 -21.26 -16.80
C SER A 282 0.66 -19.80 -16.64
N TRP A 283 1.86 -19.50 -16.16
CA TRP A 283 2.40 -18.13 -16.07
C TRP A 283 3.35 -17.81 -17.23
N GLY A 284 3.27 -18.54 -18.36
CA GLY A 284 4.01 -18.25 -19.58
C GLY A 284 5.49 -18.59 -19.54
N PHE A 285 5.94 -19.48 -18.63
CA PHE A 285 7.31 -19.99 -18.63
C PHE A 285 7.38 -21.33 -19.37
N GLY A 286 8.00 -21.33 -20.56
CA GLY A 286 8.13 -22.56 -21.36
C GLY A 286 9.08 -23.59 -20.73
N ASP A 287 10.13 -23.14 -20.00
CA ASP A 287 11.09 -24.01 -19.32
C ASP A 287 10.95 -23.90 -17.79
N PRO A 288 10.56 -25.00 -17.10
CA PRO A 288 10.47 -25.03 -15.64
C PRO A 288 11.81 -24.82 -14.92
N SER A 289 12.93 -25.16 -15.53
CA SER A 289 14.27 -24.94 -14.95
C SER A 289 14.64 -23.47 -14.98
N HIS A 290 14.32 -22.79 -16.08
CA HIS A 290 14.47 -21.34 -16.20
C HIS A 290 13.58 -20.61 -15.20
N PHE A 291 12.30 -21.02 -15.07
CA PHE A 291 11.39 -20.51 -14.06
C PHE A 291 11.97 -20.62 -12.65
N SER A 292 12.45 -21.81 -12.26
CA SER A 292 12.97 -22.07 -10.91
C SER A 292 14.19 -21.20 -10.59
N ARG A 293 15.09 -20.99 -11.55
CA ARG A 293 16.24 -20.10 -11.40
C ARG A 293 15.82 -18.64 -11.23
N ARG A 294 14.92 -18.14 -12.10
CA ARG A 294 14.38 -16.77 -12.04
C ARG A 294 13.63 -16.53 -10.73
N PHE A 295 12.81 -17.49 -10.31
CA PHE A 295 12.06 -17.42 -9.04
C PHE A 295 13.01 -17.31 -7.85
N ARG A 296 14.06 -18.14 -7.79
CA ARG A 296 15.06 -18.08 -6.73
C ARG A 296 15.82 -16.74 -6.73
N THR A 297 16.17 -16.22 -7.89
CA THR A 297 16.82 -14.91 -8.01
C THR A 297 15.92 -13.80 -7.50
N ALA A 298 14.61 -13.84 -7.83
CA ALA A 298 13.66 -12.79 -7.43
C ALA A 298 13.28 -12.85 -5.95
N PHE A 299 13.13 -14.07 -5.37
CA PHE A 299 12.54 -14.24 -4.03
C PHE A 299 13.48 -14.91 -3.00
N GLY A 300 14.70 -15.21 -3.37
CA GLY A 300 15.70 -15.85 -2.48
C GLY A 300 15.45 -17.32 -2.15
N THR A 301 14.31 -17.89 -2.58
CA THR A 301 13.89 -19.27 -2.29
C THR A 301 13.43 -19.97 -3.58
N THR A 302 13.47 -21.32 -3.59
CA THR A 302 12.90 -22.07 -4.70
C THR A 302 11.37 -22.10 -4.66
N PRO A 303 10.66 -22.32 -5.80
CA PRO A 303 9.20 -22.48 -5.82
C PRO A 303 8.70 -23.58 -4.88
N ARG A 304 9.47 -24.66 -4.72
CA ARG A 304 9.15 -25.79 -3.84
C ARG A 304 9.23 -25.40 -2.36
N GLU A 305 10.30 -24.72 -1.98
CA GLU A 305 10.52 -24.22 -0.62
C GLU A 305 9.44 -23.19 -0.25
N TRP A 306 9.13 -22.27 -1.16
CA TRP A 306 8.08 -21.26 -0.99
C TRP A 306 6.71 -21.91 -0.70
N ARG A 307 6.30 -22.90 -1.53
CA ARG A 307 5.05 -23.64 -1.30
C ARG A 307 5.05 -24.34 0.06
N ALA A 308 6.15 -24.99 0.43
CA ALA A 308 6.27 -25.67 1.71
C ALA A 308 6.20 -24.69 2.92
N GLN A 309 6.78 -23.50 2.79
CA GLN A 309 6.69 -22.45 3.80
C GLN A 309 5.26 -21.94 3.95
N ALA A 310 4.57 -21.64 2.86
CA ALA A 310 3.19 -21.19 2.86
C ALA A 310 2.25 -22.24 3.49
N GLY A 311 2.49 -23.52 3.23
CA GLY A 311 1.76 -24.64 3.86
C GLY A 311 1.96 -24.71 5.38
N ARG A 312 3.18 -24.55 5.86
CA ARG A 312 3.50 -24.54 7.31
C ARG A 312 2.82 -23.38 8.04
N HIS A 313 2.88 -22.19 7.51
CA HIS A 313 2.24 -21.02 8.13
C HIS A 313 0.73 -21.20 8.26
N ARG A 314 0.08 -21.83 7.28
CA ARG A 314 -1.35 -22.13 7.34
C ARG A 314 -1.72 -23.13 8.42
N VAL A 315 -1.00 -24.26 8.49
CA VAL A 315 -1.24 -25.29 9.51
C VAL A 315 -1.07 -24.72 10.93
N THR A 316 -0.10 -23.84 11.12
CA THR A 316 0.12 -23.16 12.39
C THR A 316 -1.01 -22.19 12.72
N ALA A 317 -1.50 -21.42 11.74
CA ALA A 317 -2.63 -20.51 11.90
C ALA A 317 -3.94 -21.25 12.21
N GLU A 318 -4.22 -22.35 11.51
CA GLU A 318 -5.40 -23.20 11.76
C GLU A 318 -5.37 -23.87 13.14
N ARG A 319 -4.21 -24.35 13.59
CA ARG A 319 -4.04 -24.89 14.94
C ARG A 319 -4.26 -23.83 16.02
N ALA A 320 -3.77 -22.61 15.79
CA ALA A 320 -3.96 -21.49 16.70
C ALA A 320 -5.42 -21.02 16.77
N SER A 321 -6.17 -21.06 15.66
CA SER A 321 -7.61 -20.72 15.64
C SER A 321 -8.46 -21.78 16.35
N ARG A 322 -8.23 -23.07 16.06
CA ARG A 322 -8.93 -24.19 16.76
C ARG A 322 -8.63 -24.22 18.26
N GLY A 323 -7.41 -23.90 18.66
CA GLY A 323 -7.04 -23.79 20.08
C GLY A 323 -7.76 -22.64 20.80
N ARG A 324 -8.03 -21.54 20.12
CA ARG A 324 -8.84 -20.42 20.64
C ARG A 324 -10.32 -20.77 20.75
N GLU A 325 -10.88 -21.42 19.75
CA GLU A 325 -12.29 -21.87 19.76
C GLU A 325 -12.54 -22.89 20.87
N ALA A 326 -11.63 -23.85 21.06
CA ALA A 326 -11.73 -24.84 22.13
C ALA A 326 -11.68 -24.18 23.53
N ARG A 327 -10.81 -23.19 23.74
CA ARG A 327 -10.75 -22.42 25.00
C ARG A 327 -12.01 -21.59 25.23
N SER A 328 -12.54 -20.95 24.19
CA SER A 328 -13.79 -20.17 24.27
C SER A 328 -15.01 -21.05 24.57
N ALA A 329 -15.06 -22.27 24.05
CA ALA A 329 -16.13 -23.23 24.31
C ALA A 329 -16.11 -23.75 25.76
N VAL A 330 -14.93 -23.93 26.35
CA VAL A 330 -14.77 -24.33 27.75
C VAL A 330 -15.22 -23.21 28.70
N THR A 331 -14.91 -21.96 28.38
CA THR A 331 -15.29 -20.79 29.21
C THR A 331 -16.80 -20.50 29.19
N ARG A 332 -17.52 -20.92 28.14
CA ARG A 332 -18.99 -20.77 28.05
C ARG A 332 -19.80 -21.87 28.77
N ARG A 333 -19.16 -22.92 29.25
CA ARG A 333 -19.82 -24.02 29.99
C ARG A 333 -19.61 -23.96 31.49
N ARG A 334 -18.92 -22.95 31.97
CA ARG A 334 -18.83 -22.60 33.38
C ARG A 334 -19.64 -21.32 33.67
#